data_a053b6226ca6670489bb09a1f16e1c08
#
_entry.id   a053b6226ca6670489bb09a1f16e1c08
#
_cell.length_a   1.000
_cell.length_b   1.000
_cell.length_c   1.000
_cell.angle_alpha   90.00
_cell.angle_beta   90.00
_cell.angle_gamma   90.00
#
_symmetry.space_group_name_H-M   'P 1'
#
loop_
_entity.id
_entity.type
_entity.pdbx_description
1 polymer ?
#
loop_
_entity_poly.entity_id
_entity_poly.type
_entity_poly.pdbx_seq_one_letter_code
_entity_poly.pdbx_strand_id
1 'polypeptide(L)'
;MAYRQTPAVEARLQDNRSRILEAARALVSEGGWQEAQVASVAAAAGMATGTVYRYFPSKAELFAQVLSQVSQREVDVLTDIAQADGASMLRLHAAVSTFVKRAMRNPRLAYALIAEPCDKEIDAARLVYRAAISQVIHSIVSMGQDAQEMRQDVQPDIAATVIVGGFMEGLIGPLSPLSRQQHDGTDSYQRQVAALADQIAQMACASVAVLSATP
;
A
#
# COMPACT_ATOMS: atom_id res chain seq x y z
N MET A 1 6.00 -24.59 35.32
CA MET A 1 6.88 -24.95 34.20
C MET A 1 6.22 -24.46 32.91
N ALA A 2 6.80 -23.49 32.21
CA ALA A 2 6.29 -23.03 30.92
C ALA A 2 6.53 -24.14 29.89
N TYR A 3 5.47 -24.66 29.28
CA TYR A 3 5.53 -25.64 28.21
C TYR A 3 6.20 -24.99 27.00
N ARG A 4 7.46 -25.34 26.71
CA ARG A 4 8.22 -24.84 25.56
C ARG A 4 7.68 -25.56 24.33
N GLN A 5 7.03 -24.82 23.44
CA GLN A 5 6.56 -25.38 22.16
C GLN A 5 7.75 -25.92 21.36
N THR A 6 7.56 -27.06 20.72
CA THR A 6 8.61 -27.63 19.87
C THR A 6 8.70 -26.84 18.56
N PRO A 7 9.88 -26.74 17.90
CA PRO A 7 10.04 -26.04 16.62
C PRO A 7 9.03 -26.49 15.55
N ALA A 8 8.66 -27.77 15.54
CA ALA A 8 7.66 -28.33 14.62
C ALA A 8 6.24 -27.80 14.91
N VAL A 9 5.89 -27.58 16.16
CA VAL A 9 4.60 -26.99 16.55
C VAL A 9 4.56 -25.51 16.17
N GLU A 10 5.64 -24.77 16.41
CA GLU A 10 5.74 -23.35 16.01
C GLU A 10 5.64 -23.19 14.49
N ALA A 11 6.36 -24.00 13.71
CA ALA A 11 6.29 -23.99 12.25
C ALA A 11 4.87 -24.24 11.73
N ARG A 12 4.14 -25.22 12.31
CA ARG A 12 2.75 -25.52 11.95
C ARG A 12 1.81 -24.37 12.30
N LEU A 13 2.02 -23.70 13.43
CA LEU A 13 1.22 -22.52 13.81
C LEU A 13 1.42 -21.37 12.84
N GLN A 14 2.66 -21.11 12.43
CA GLN A 14 2.98 -20.08 11.44
C GLN A 14 2.40 -20.42 10.04
N ASP A 15 2.51 -21.67 9.60
CA ASP A 15 1.91 -22.12 8.34
C ASP A 15 0.40 -21.90 8.32
N ASN A 16 -0.31 -22.34 9.35
CA ASN A 16 -1.75 -22.12 9.47
C ASN A 16 -2.11 -20.63 9.46
N ARG A 17 -1.34 -19.80 10.19
CA ARG A 17 -1.56 -18.35 10.22
C ARG A 17 -1.38 -17.73 8.84
N SER A 18 -0.33 -18.13 8.11
CA SER A 18 -0.06 -17.67 6.76
C SER A 18 -1.17 -18.05 5.77
N ARG A 19 -1.66 -19.30 5.83
CA ARG A 19 -2.77 -19.78 5.00
C ARG A 19 -4.06 -18.99 5.24
N ILE A 20 -4.37 -18.66 6.50
CA ILE A 20 -5.54 -17.84 6.82
C ILE A 20 -5.41 -16.43 6.23
N LEU A 21 -4.24 -15.80 6.38
CA LEU A 21 -3.99 -14.45 5.87
C LEU A 21 -4.01 -14.41 4.33
N GLU A 22 -3.48 -15.44 3.67
CA GLU A 22 -3.52 -15.54 2.22
C GLU A 22 -4.94 -15.71 1.68
N ALA A 23 -5.74 -16.59 2.30
CA ALA A 23 -7.15 -16.76 1.97
C ALA A 23 -7.94 -15.46 2.20
N ALA A 24 -7.71 -14.77 3.32
CA ALA A 24 -8.36 -13.50 3.62
C ALA A 24 -7.98 -12.42 2.59
N ARG A 25 -6.69 -12.31 2.23
CA ARG A 25 -6.21 -11.39 1.19
C ARG A 25 -6.86 -11.66 -0.17
N ALA A 26 -6.98 -12.93 -0.56
CA ALA A 26 -7.63 -13.32 -1.82
C ALA A 26 -9.09 -12.85 -1.85
N LEU A 27 -9.86 -13.10 -0.79
CA LEU A 27 -11.27 -12.66 -0.70
C LEU A 27 -11.41 -11.13 -0.73
N VAL A 28 -10.53 -10.40 -0.05
CA VAL A 28 -10.52 -8.92 -0.13
C VAL A 28 -10.17 -8.46 -1.55
N SER A 29 -9.31 -9.18 -2.25
CA SER A 29 -8.96 -8.88 -3.65
C SER A 29 -10.11 -9.07 -4.62
N GLU A 30 -11.08 -9.91 -4.29
CA GLU A 30 -12.27 -10.20 -5.10
C GLU A 30 -13.44 -9.27 -4.76
N GLY A 31 -13.80 -9.18 -3.46
CA GLY A 31 -15.01 -8.53 -2.99
C GLY A 31 -14.81 -7.32 -2.06
N GLY A 32 -13.58 -7.05 -1.58
CA GLY A 32 -13.28 -6.03 -0.58
C GLY A 32 -13.61 -6.45 0.85
N TRP A 33 -13.61 -5.47 1.78
CA TRP A 33 -13.80 -5.75 3.21
C TRP A 33 -15.20 -6.27 3.55
N GLN A 34 -16.23 -5.81 2.85
CA GLN A 34 -17.62 -6.16 3.14
C GLN A 34 -17.95 -7.60 2.74
N GLU A 35 -17.49 -8.03 1.57
CA GLU A 35 -17.76 -9.38 1.04
C GLU A 35 -16.90 -10.44 1.74
N ALA A 36 -15.72 -10.07 2.26
CA ALA A 36 -14.84 -10.99 2.94
C ALA A 36 -15.39 -11.33 4.34
N GLN A 37 -15.90 -12.56 4.49
CA GLN A 37 -16.43 -13.08 5.76
C GLN A 37 -15.49 -14.12 6.35
N VAL A 38 -15.39 -14.20 7.70
CA VAL A 38 -14.50 -15.16 8.39
C VAL A 38 -14.83 -16.61 8.04
N ALA A 39 -16.11 -16.94 7.83
CA ALA A 39 -16.51 -18.27 7.38
C ALA A 39 -15.97 -18.61 5.98
N SER A 40 -16.00 -17.64 5.05
CA SER A 40 -15.43 -17.79 3.71
C SER A 40 -13.91 -17.93 3.75
N VAL A 41 -13.24 -17.16 4.62
CA VAL A 41 -11.79 -17.30 4.87
C VAL A 41 -11.45 -18.69 5.38
N ALA A 42 -12.20 -19.19 6.36
CA ALA A 42 -11.99 -20.53 6.94
C ALA A 42 -12.14 -21.61 5.87
N ALA A 43 -13.20 -21.55 5.04
CA ALA A 43 -13.42 -22.47 3.95
C ALA A 43 -12.26 -22.45 2.92
N ALA A 44 -11.86 -21.25 2.49
CA ALA A 44 -10.76 -21.06 1.54
C ALA A 44 -9.40 -21.55 2.11
N ALA A 45 -9.18 -21.38 3.42
CA ALA A 45 -7.98 -21.87 4.10
C ALA A 45 -8.02 -23.37 4.42
N GLY A 46 -9.15 -24.07 4.15
CA GLY A 46 -9.35 -25.49 4.50
C GLY A 46 -9.39 -25.75 6.01
N MET A 47 -10.01 -24.85 6.77
CA MET A 47 -10.08 -24.87 8.24
C MET A 47 -11.51 -24.65 8.74
N ALA A 48 -11.77 -25.09 9.99
CA ALA A 48 -13.00 -24.71 10.66
C ALA A 48 -12.96 -23.24 11.10
N THR A 49 -14.11 -22.53 11.07
CA THR A 49 -14.22 -21.12 11.49
C THR A 49 -13.69 -20.89 12.90
N GLY A 50 -13.97 -21.82 13.86
CA GLY A 50 -13.43 -21.74 15.21
C GLY A 50 -11.89 -21.83 15.27
N THR A 51 -11.26 -22.46 14.26
CA THR A 51 -9.80 -22.48 14.17
C THR A 51 -9.28 -21.10 13.76
N VAL A 52 -9.93 -20.41 12.84
CA VAL A 52 -9.55 -19.03 12.47
C VAL A 52 -9.59 -18.10 13.67
N TYR A 53 -10.65 -18.16 14.48
CA TYR A 53 -10.79 -17.34 15.70
C TYR A 53 -9.74 -17.62 16.79
N ARG A 54 -9.09 -18.78 16.76
CA ARG A 54 -7.93 -19.06 17.64
C ARG A 54 -6.67 -18.31 17.24
N TYR A 55 -6.52 -17.96 15.94
CA TYR A 55 -5.40 -17.17 15.42
C TYR A 55 -5.69 -15.68 15.39
N PHE A 56 -6.93 -15.32 15.15
CA PHE A 56 -7.40 -13.94 15.01
C PHE A 56 -8.73 -13.79 15.78
N PRO A 57 -8.69 -13.24 16.99
CA PRO A 57 -9.85 -13.13 17.89
C PRO A 57 -11.06 -12.42 17.32
N SER A 58 -10.85 -11.56 16.27
CA SER A 58 -11.94 -10.85 15.60
C SER A 58 -11.72 -10.76 14.09
N LYS A 59 -12.82 -10.48 13.36
CA LYS A 59 -12.78 -10.16 11.92
C LYS A 59 -11.91 -8.94 11.68
N ALA A 60 -12.05 -7.90 12.47
CA ALA A 60 -11.29 -6.66 12.34
C ALA A 60 -9.79 -6.89 12.52
N GLU A 61 -9.38 -7.70 13.51
CA GLU A 61 -7.97 -8.04 13.71
C GLU A 61 -7.39 -8.84 12.53
N LEU A 62 -8.13 -9.82 12.01
CA LEU A 62 -7.72 -10.57 10.82
C LEU A 62 -7.45 -9.62 9.64
N PHE A 63 -8.37 -8.73 9.34
CA PHE A 63 -8.25 -7.85 8.18
C PHE A 63 -7.27 -6.69 8.40
N ALA A 64 -7.09 -6.20 9.63
CA ALA A 64 -6.01 -5.30 9.97
C ALA A 64 -4.63 -5.94 9.71
N GLN A 65 -4.49 -7.25 10.00
CA GLN A 65 -3.26 -7.97 9.67
C GLN A 65 -3.07 -8.20 8.16
N VAL A 66 -4.14 -8.42 7.39
CA VAL A 66 -4.07 -8.45 5.92
C VAL A 66 -3.57 -7.12 5.38
N LEU A 67 -4.18 -6.00 5.84
CA LEU A 67 -3.75 -4.66 5.47
C LEU A 67 -2.27 -4.45 5.82
N SER A 68 -1.87 -4.81 7.04
CA SER A 68 -0.50 -4.68 7.52
C SER A 68 0.51 -5.40 6.62
N GLN A 69 0.23 -6.66 6.25
CA GLN A 69 1.14 -7.43 5.39
C GLN A 69 1.28 -6.86 3.98
N VAL A 70 0.16 -6.44 3.39
CA VAL A 70 0.20 -5.88 2.02
C VAL A 70 0.88 -4.53 2.03
N SER A 71 0.52 -3.66 2.97
CA SER A 71 1.08 -2.31 3.05
C SER A 71 2.57 -2.32 3.43
N GLN A 72 3.01 -3.26 4.28
CA GLN A 72 4.44 -3.37 4.60
C GLN A 72 5.27 -3.68 3.36
N ARG A 73 4.80 -4.54 2.46
CA ARG A 73 5.49 -4.82 1.19
C ARG A 73 5.60 -3.58 0.30
N GLU A 74 4.59 -2.70 0.33
CA GLU A 74 4.67 -1.44 -0.41
C GLU A 74 5.69 -0.49 0.24
N VAL A 75 5.71 -0.38 1.57
CA VAL A 75 6.71 0.41 2.31
C VAL A 75 8.13 -0.09 2.01
N ASP A 76 8.34 -1.42 2.01
CA ASP A 76 9.64 -2.02 1.73
C ASP A 76 10.12 -1.65 0.31
N VAL A 77 9.26 -1.82 -0.71
CA VAL A 77 9.58 -1.45 -2.11
C VAL A 77 9.91 0.03 -2.25
N LEU A 78 9.15 0.92 -1.60
CA LEU A 78 9.41 2.36 -1.64
C LEU A 78 10.70 2.72 -0.91
N THR A 79 11.02 2.02 0.18
CA THR A 79 12.27 2.19 0.94
C THR A 79 13.48 1.80 0.09
N ASP A 80 13.41 0.68 -0.62
CA ASP A 80 14.48 0.24 -1.54
C ASP A 80 14.72 1.31 -2.64
N ILE A 81 13.65 1.88 -3.21
CA ILE A 81 13.76 2.95 -4.20
C ILE A 81 14.36 4.22 -3.57
N ALA A 82 13.97 4.57 -2.36
CA ALA A 82 14.48 5.75 -1.65
C ALA A 82 15.99 5.64 -1.34
N GLN A 83 16.48 4.42 -1.14
CA GLN A 83 17.88 4.13 -0.84
C GLN A 83 18.74 3.84 -2.09
N ALA A 84 18.13 3.75 -3.27
CA ALA A 84 18.86 3.50 -4.51
C ALA A 84 19.77 4.68 -4.88
N ASP A 85 20.82 4.41 -5.66
CA ASP A 85 21.71 5.45 -6.20
C ASP A 85 20.97 6.36 -7.19
N GLY A 86 21.41 7.61 -7.28
CA GLY A 86 20.91 8.57 -8.25
C GLY A 86 20.26 9.81 -7.64
N ALA A 87 19.83 10.72 -8.50
CA ALA A 87 19.20 11.98 -8.13
C ALA A 87 17.89 11.78 -7.36
N SER A 88 17.65 12.58 -6.32
CA SER A 88 16.47 12.48 -5.46
C SER A 88 15.16 12.68 -6.24
N MET A 89 15.16 13.54 -7.27
CA MET A 89 14.01 13.72 -8.17
C MET A 89 13.66 12.45 -8.92
N LEU A 90 14.65 11.70 -9.41
CA LEU A 90 14.42 10.42 -10.10
C LEU A 90 13.89 9.35 -9.13
N ARG A 91 14.42 9.31 -7.90
CA ARG A 91 13.93 8.41 -6.85
C ARG A 91 12.48 8.73 -6.46
N LEU A 92 12.13 10.01 -6.32
CA LEU A 92 10.75 10.44 -6.04
C LEU A 92 9.80 10.01 -7.17
N HIS A 93 10.17 10.30 -8.42
CA HIS A 93 9.39 9.87 -9.58
C HIS A 93 9.21 8.34 -9.60
N ALA A 94 10.30 7.60 -9.40
CA ALA A 94 10.28 6.13 -9.36
C ALA A 94 9.40 5.60 -8.23
N ALA A 95 9.47 6.17 -7.03
CA ALA A 95 8.67 5.77 -5.89
C ALA A 95 7.18 5.94 -6.17
N VAL A 96 6.76 7.14 -6.58
CA VAL A 96 5.34 7.44 -6.87
C VAL A 96 4.82 6.61 -8.05
N SER A 97 5.56 6.56 -9.17
CA SER A 97 5.13 5.80 -10.35
C SER A 97 5.06 4.29 -10.07
N THR A 98 5.98 3.76 -9.27
CA THR A 98 5.95 2.34 -8.85
C THR A 98 4.75 2.06 -7.97
N PHE A 99 4.44 2.89 -6.97
CA PHE A 99 3.27 2.75 -6.13
C PHE A 99 1.99 2.69 -6.96
N VAL A 100 1.79 3.65 -7.87
CA VAL A 100 0.62 3.70 -8.77
C VAL A 100 0.51 2.43 -9.61
N LYS A 101 1.59 2.02 -10.28
CA LYS A 101 1.60 0.80 -11.11
C LYS A 101 1.28 -0.45 -10.32
N ARG A 102 1.78 -0.55 -9.08
CA ARG A 102 1.52 -1.70 -8.19
C ARG A 102 0.07 -1.71 -7.71
N ALA A 103 -0.49 -0.57 -7.33
CA ALA A 103 -1.90 -0.43 -6.98
C ALA A 103 -2.82 -0.88 -8.12
N MET A 104 -2.50 -0.49 -9.36
CA MET A 104 -3.28 -0.82 -10.55
C MET A 104 -3.13 -2.29 -11.01
N ARG A 105 -2.24 -3.09 -10.44
CA ARG A 105 -2.17 -4.55 -10.69
C ARG A 105 -3.31 -5.33 -10.04
N ASN A 106 -3.80 -4.86 -8.89
CA ASN A 106 -4.97 -5.41 -8.22
C ASN A 106 -5.85 -4.25 -7.71
N PRO A 107 -6.62 -3.63 -8.60
CA PRO A 107 -7.37 -2.41 -8.29
C PRO A 107 -8.38 -2.61 -7.16
N ARG A 108 -9.02 -3.78 -7.08
CA ARG A 108 -10.00 -4.06 -6.02
C ARG A 108 -9.36 -4.11 -4.64
N LEU A 109 -8.23 -4.81 -4.52
CA LEU A 109 -7.46 -4.86 -3.26
C LEU A 109 -6.93 -3.47 -2.91
N ALA A 110 -6.34 -2.75 -3.87
CA ALA A 110 -5.81 -1.42 -3.65
C ALA A 110 -6.91 -0.43 -3.20
N TYR A 111 -8.10 -0.47 -3.81
CA TYR A 111 -9.24 0.33 -3.37
C TYR A 111 -9.65 0.01 -1.93
N ALA A 112 -9.72 -1.28 -1.57
CA ALA A 112 -10.00 -1.69 -0.20
C ALA A 112 -8.97 -1.11 0.79
N LEU A 113 -7.68 -1.18 0.46
CA LEU A 113 -6.60 -0.69 1.32
C LEU A 113 -6.56 0.85 1.42
N ILE A 114 -6.90 1.58 0.36
CA ILE A 114 -6.74 3.04 0.30
C ILE A 114 -8.00 3.78 0.74
N ALA A 115 -9.18 3.37 0.29
CA ALA A 115 -10.38 4.21 0.32
C ALA A 115 -11.67 3.53 0.79
N GLU A 116 -11.82 2.20 0.70
CA GLU A 116 -13.08 1.54 1.03
C GLU A 116 -13.43 1.73 2.51
N PRO A 117 -14.68 2.10 2.86
CA PRO A 117 -15.14 2.16 4.25
C PRO A 117 -14.93 0.82 4.98
N CYS A 118 -14.44 0.89 6.21
CA CYS A 118 -14.06 -0.29 6.99
C CYS A 118 -14.21 -0.06 8.49
N ASP A 119 -13.99 -1.13 9.27
CA ASP A 119 -13.97 -1.05 10.73
C ASP A 119 -12.82 -0.16 11.23
N LYS A 120 -12.99 0.45 12.40
CA LYS A 120 -12.03 1.40 13.00
C LYS A 120 -10.63 0.82 13.18
N GLU A 121 -10.51 -0.48 13.43
CA GLU A 121 -9.23 -1.17 13.58
C GLU A 121 -8.47 -1.25 12.26
N ILE A 122 -9.18 -1.49 11.16
CA ILE A 122 -8.61 -1.49 9.81
C ILE A 122 -8.21 -0.06 9.42
N ASP A 123 -9.06 0.92 9.75
CA ASP A 123 -8.76 2.33 9.46
C ASP A 123 -7.55 2.84 10.26
N ALA A 124 -7.44 2.46 11.53
CA ALA A 124 -6.26 2.75 12.34
C ALA A 124 -4.96 2.16 11.72
N ALA A 125 -5.01 0.91 11.26
CA ALA A 125 -3.89 0.29 10.56
C ALA A 125 -3.56 1.03 9.24
N ARG A 126 -4.58 1.49 8.50
CA ARG A 126 -4.40 2.31 7.28
C ARG A 126 -3.64 3.60 7.58
N LEU A 127 -3.96 4.30 8.66
CA LEU A 127 -3.27 5.52 9.08
C LEU A 127 -1.80 5.27 9.43
N VAL A 128 -1.48 4.17 10.11
CA VAL A 128 -0.10 3.78 10.42
C VAL A 128 0.73 3.62 9.14
N TYR A 129 0.20 2.92 8.13
CA TYR A 129 0.93 2.71 6.88
C TYR A 129 0.99 3.94 5.99
N ARG A 130 -0.03 4.79 6.03
CA ARG A 130 0.01 6.09 5.37
C ARG A 130 1.13 6.96 5.95
N ALA A 131 1.31 6.96 7.27
CA ALA A 131 2.42 7.63 7.93
C ALA A 131 3.78 7.01 7.57
N ALA A 132 3.89 5.67 7.49
CA ALA A 132 5.12 4.99 7.10
C ALA A 132 5.54 5.34 5.66
N ILE A 133 4.59 5.35 4.71
CA ILE A 133 4.85 5.80 3.32
C ILE A 133 5.27 7.27 3.29
N SER A 134 4.60 8.14 4.09
CA SER A 134 4.98 9.55 4.20
C SER A 134 6.41 9.71 4.69
N GLN A 135 6.86 8.89 5.62
CA GLN A 135 8.23 8.91 6.15
C GLN A 135 9.27 8.53 5.08
N VAL A 136 8.94 7.59 4.18
CA VAL A 136 9.81 7.27 3.05
C VAL A 136 9.92 8.44 2.07
N ILE A 137 8.79 9.06 1.72
CA ILE A 137 8.80 10.25 0.83
C ILE A 137 9.53 11.42 1.50
N HIS A 138 9.33 11.63 2.81
CA HIS A 138 10.09 12.62 3.58
C HIS A 138 11.60 12.43 3.44
N SER A 139 12.08 11.19 3.56
CA SER A 139 13.53 10.91 3.44
C SER A 139 14.08 11.27 2.05
N ILE A 140 13.32 10.99 0.98
CA ILE A 140 13.72 11.37 -0.38
C ILE A 140 13.78 12.90 -0.53
N VAL A 141 12.77 13.61 -0.01
CA VAL A 141 12.72 15.08 -0.09
C VAL A 141 13.85 15.71 0.71
N SER A 142 14.09 15.25 1.96
CA SER A 142 15.21 15.75 2.78
C SER A 142 16.56 15.56 2.09
N MET A 143 16.83 14.37 1.57
CA MET A 143 18.06 14.11 0.81
C MET A 143 18.17 15.00 -0.44
N GLY A 144 17.05 15.25 -1.13
CA GLY A 144 17.00 16.13 -2.29
C GLY A 144 17.26 17.61 -1.92
N GLN A 145 16.81 18.05 -0.76
CA GLN A 145 17.11 19.38 -0.24
C GLN A 145 18.59 19.50 0.17
N ASP A 146 19.13 18.52 0.88
CA ASP A 146 20.54 18.49 1.26
C ASP A 146 21.46 18.53 0.04
N ALA A 147 21.07 17.85 -1.05
CA ALA A 147 21.76 17.84 -2.33
C ALA A 147 21.47 19.08 -3.22
N GLN A 148 20.66 20.04 -2.77
CA GLN A 148 20.23 21.21 -3.56
C GLN A 148 19.45 20.86 -4.84
N GLU A 149 18.91 19.66 -4.94
CA GLU A 149 18.11 19.19 -6.08
C GLU A 149 16.63 19.59 -5.97
N MET A 150 16.18 19.92 -4.74
CA MET A 150 14.80 20.27 -4.43
C MET A 150 14.71 21.64 -3.75
N ARG A 151 13.54 22.29 -3.89
CA ARG A 151 13.27 23.61 -3.30
C ARG A 151 13.43 23.58 -1.79
N GLN A 152 13.98 24.69 -1.21
CA GLN A 152 14.34 24.78 0.21
C GLN A 152 13.24 25.45 1.05
N ASP A 153 12.25 26.07 0.42
CA ASP A 153 11.21 26.88 1.08
C ASP A 153 10.00 26.05 1.55
N VAL A 154 10.02 24.73 1.34
CA VAL A 154 8.97 23.79 1.80
C VAL A 154 9.55 22.81 2.82
N GLN A 155 8.87 22.66 3.94
CA GLN A 155 9.27 21.67 4.94
C GLN A 155 9.06 20.25 4.39
N PRO A 156 10.04 19.31 4.56
CA PRO A 156 9.94 17.94 4.05
C PRO A 156 8.70 17.19 4.52
N ASP A 157 8.26 17.40 5.77
CA ASP A 157 7.05 16.77 6.32
C ASP A 157 5.78 17.21 5.57
N ILE A 158 5.69 18.51 5.25
CA ILE A 158 4.54 19.04 4.50
C ILE A 158 4.56 18.54 3.06
N ALA A 159 5.73 18.58 2.42
CA ALA A 159 5.90 18.04 1.07
C ALA A 159 5.51 16.57 1.00
N ALA A 160 6.00 15.74 1.92
CA ALA A 160 5.68 14.31 1.99
C ALA A 160 4.17 14.08 2.19
N THR A 161 3.55 14.81 3.11
CA THR A 161 2.10 14.70 3.37
C THR A 161 1.27 15.05 2.15
N VAL A 162 1.61 16.14 1.46
CA VAL A 162 0.90 16.59 0.25
C VAL A 162 1.11 15.60 -0.90
N ILE A 163 2.34 15.13 -1.11
CA ILE A 163 2.66 14.14 -2.15
C ILE A 163 1.90 12.83 -1.92
N VAL A 164 1.95 12.29 -0.70
CA VAL A 164 1.25 11.03 -0.35
C VAL A 164 -0.27 11.20 -0.47
N GLY A 165 -0.81 12.31 0.04
CA GLY A 165 -2.23 12.65 -0.13
C GLY A 165 -2.61 12.74 -1.62
N GLY A 166 -1.82 13.43 -2.42
CA GLY A 166 -2.08 13.66 -3.84
C GLY A 166 -2.11 12.36 -4.66
N PHE A 167 -1.12 11.48 -4.51
CA PHE A 167 -1.13 10.23 -5.30
C PHE A 167 -2.16 9.21 -4.78
N MET A 168 -2.46 9.17 -3.50
CA MET A 168 -3.53 8.32 -2.96
C MET A 168 -4.90 8.79 -3.42
N GLU A 169 -5.20 10.09 -3.34
CA GLU A 169 -6.45 10.67 -3.83
C GLU A 169 -6.60 10.49 -5.35
N GLY A 170 -5.52 10.71 -6.11
CA GLY A 170 -5.49 10.50 -7.56
C GLY A 170 -5.79 9.07 -7.99
N LEU A 171 -5.67 8.10 -7.08
CA LEU A 171 -5.97 6.69 -7.33
C LEU A 171 -7.41 6.29 -7.00
N ILE A 172 -8.15 7.06 -6.19
CA ILE A 172 -9.51 6.67 -5.76
C ILE A 172 -10.42 6.45 -6.95
N GLY A 173 -10.48 7.39 -7.88
CA GLY A 173 -11.29 7.26 -9.09
C GLY A 173 -10.92 6.05 -9.95
N PRO A 174 -9.65 5.91 -10.38
CA PRO A 174 -9.20 4.76 -11.18
C PRO A 174 -9.39 3.40 -10.51
N LEU A 175 -9.25 3.31 -9.18
CA LEU A 175 -9.41 2.07 -8.42
C LEU A 175 -10.86 1.76 -8.04
N SER A 176 -11.75 2.75 -8.09
CA SER A 176 -13.13 2.62 -7.64
C SER A 176 -13.88 1.52 -8.39
N PRO A 177 -14.67 0.69 -7.70
CA PRO A 177 -15.58 -0.27 -8.34
C PRO A 177 -16.59 0.39 -9.28
N LEU A 178 -16.81 1.70 -9.15
CA LEU A 178 -17.65 2.49 -10.05
C LEU A 178 -16.93 2.85 -11.35
N SER A 179 -15.61 2.73 -11.40
CA SER A 179 -14.84 2.93 -12.61
C SER A 179 -15.14 1.77 -13.58
N ARG A 180 -15.73 2.10 -14.74
CA ARG A 180 -16.02 1.13 -15.80
C ARG A 180 -14.80 0.78 -16.64
N GLN A 181 -13.62 1.17 -16.22
CA GLN A 181 -12.39 0.82 -16.93
C GLN A 181 -12.22 -0.69 -16.86
N GLN A 182 -12.19 -1.31 -18.03
CA GLN A 182 -11.91 -2.73 -18.14
C GLN A 182 -10.46 -2.96 -17.73
N HIS A 183 -10.27 -3.56 -16.57
CA HIS A 183 -8.97 -4.00 -16.07
C HIS A 183 -8.60 -5.34 -16.74
N ASP A 184 -8.59 -5.35 -18.07
CA ASP A 184 -8.52 -6.55 -18.90
C ASP A 184 -7.08 -7.01 -19.21
N GLY A 185 -6.08 -6.29 -18.67
CA GLY A 185 -4.68 -6.61 -18.88
C GLY A 185 -4.18 -6.38 -20.31
N THR A 186 -4.99 -5.77 -21.18
CA THR A 186 -4.61 -5.47 -22.55
C THR A 186 -3.45 -4.46 -22.63
N ASP A 187 -2.76 -4.44 -23.77
CA ASP A 187 -1.72 -3.43 -24.07
C ASP A 187 -2.25 -1.99 -23.93
N SER A 188 -3.52 -1.77 -24.24
CA SER A 188 -4.19 -0.47 -24.07
C SER A 188 -4.28 -0.10 -22.60
N TYR A 189 -4.74 -1.02 -21.75
CA TYR A 189 -4.82 -0.81 -20.30
C TYR A 189 -3.46 -0.56 -19.69
N GLN A 190 -2.45 -1.34 -20.06
CA GLN A 190 -1.08 -1.16 -19.55
C GLN A 190 -0.50 0.22 -19.93
N ARG A 191 -0.76 0.70 -21.14
CA ARG A 191 -0.36 2.07 -21.56
C ARG A 191 -1.09 3.14 -20.75
N GLN A 192 -2.39 2.98 -20.48
CA GLN A 192 -3.15 3.91 -19.64
C GLN A 192 -2.61 3.95 -18.21
N VAL A 193 -2.31 2.79 -17.61
CA VAL A 193 -1.68 2.70 -16.28
C VAL A 193 -0.31 3.37 -16.26
N ALA A 194 0.51 3.15 -17.30
CA ALA A 194 1.82 3.78 -17.38
C ALA A 194 1.71 5.31 -17.48
N ALA A 195 0.79 5.83 -18.31
CA ALA A 195 0.52 7.26 -18.44
C ALA A 195 0.00 7.88 -17.15
N LEU A 196 -0.94 7.21 -16.45
CA LEU A 196 -1.46 7.65 -15.16
C LEU A 196 -0.33 7.75 -14.12
N ALA A 197 0.49 6.70 -14.04
CA ALA A 197 1.59 6.63 -13.10
C ALA A 197 2.64 7.72 -13.33
N ASP A 198 2.95 7.98 -14.60
CA ASP A 198 3.90 9.02 -14.99
C ASP A 198 3.35 10.43 -14.66
N GLN A 199 2.10 10.71 -14.99
CA GLN A 199 1.48 12.01 -14.72
C GLN A 199 1.40 12.30 -13.20
N ILE A 200 0.98 11.33 -12.38
CA ILE A 200 0.94 11.50 -10.92
C ILE A 200 2.36 11.72 -10.37
N ALA A 201 3.36 10.97 -10.86
CA ALA A 201 4.74 11.13 -10.44
C ALA A 201 5.32 12.48 -10.85
N GLN A 202 5.02 12.98 -12.06
CA GLN A 202 5.40 14.30 -12.51
C GLN A 202 4.80 15.41 -11.63
N MET A 203 3.53 15.30 -11.25
CA MET A 203 2.90 16.26 -10.33
C MET A 203 3.56 16.26 -8.95
N ALA A 204 3.91 15.07 -8.41
CA ALA A 204 4.65 14.95 -7.17
C ALA A 204 6.03 15.65 -7.28
N CYS A 205 6.77 15.40 -8.34
CA CYS A 205 8.07 16.04 -8.59
C CYS A 205 7.95 17.55 -8.76
N ALA A 206 6.93 18.03 -9.48
CA ALA A 206 6.70 19.45 -9.69
C ALA A 206 6.46 20.21 -8.38
N SER A 207 5.87 19.55 -7.37
CA SER A 207 5.59 20.18 -6.06
C SER A 207 6.86 20.53 -5.27
N VAL A 208 7.97 19.84 -5.55
CA VAL A 208 9.26 20.02 -4.85
C VAL A 208 10.39 20.50 -5.78
N ALA A 209 10.10 20.76 -7.06
CA ALA A 209 11.08 21.26 -8.01
C ALA A 209 11.57 22.65 -7.60
N VAL A 210 12.86 22.92 -7.85
CA VAL A 210 13.44 24.26 -7.72
C VAL A 210 12.71 25.19 -8.67
N LEU A 211 12.11 26.25 -8.13
CA LEU A 211 11.46 27.27 -8.95
C LEU A 211 12.53 28.02 -9.72
N SER A 212 12.48 27.96 -11.05
CA SER A 212 13.30 28.85 -11.86
C SER A 212 12.89 30.30 -11.54
N ALA A 213 13.84 31.12 -11.14
CA ALA A 213 13.57 32.54 -11.02
C ALA A 213 13.05 33.02 -12.39
N THR A 214 11.79 33.44 -12.43
CA THR A 214 11.26 34.13 -13.63
C THR A 214 12.06 35.41 -13.77
N PRO A 215 12.66 35.70 -14.94
CA PRO A 215 13.44 36.90 -15.15
C PRO A 215 12.60 38.17 -15.03
#